data_c91430db08dbd6d54ec86df13b12e6a8
#
_entry.id   c91430db08dbd6d54ec86df13b12e6a8
#
_cell.length_a   1.000
_cell.length_b   1.000
_cell.length_c   1.000
_cell.angle_alpha   90.00
_cell.angle_beta   90.00
_cell.angle_gamma   90.00
#
_symmetry.space_group_name_H-M   'P 1'
#
loop_
_entity.id
_entity.type
_entity.pdbx_description
1 polymer ?
#
loop_
_entity_poly.entity_id
_entity_poly.type
_entity_poly.pdbx_seq_one_letter_code
_entity_poly.pdbx_strand_id
1 'polypeptide(L)'
;MENQLIIDSLNKLYDQKPTEQNKIVSNSQGWQNLNNNETTYKGSKVIAPDQTLNQIWADNGLDFKAKPTEIYYKNHLGELIKTNEYQGIINSNTGQLLNIPKNSYTILQLETIKKVIESVRQHLAVESIMNIDSKRFVINTYIKGCIGDVLKDDPIKRRCTFITSMDSSVGFTLALLDFRMFCFNQMNQVKQSQNMSFKHTASIPYLVERLPRVIDFNKHTFKEDIETFRLMARSEITEQQAKETLKKLFENEYKNKIVILNRRTKEQRDKNVYDLVQTKPILDNLKFEAEKNGLTQYSLLNAITNFYCNQQQSKNIKCPSEAARIRTESNLYGKGKTIIDRSKELCLSIR
;
A
#
# COMPACT_ATOMS: atom_id res chain seq x y z
N MET A 1 30.71 -13.22 -4.47
CA MET A 1 31.13 -11.82 -4.66
C MET A 1 29.98 -10.92 -5.12
N GLU A 2 29.19 -11.28 -6.12
CA GLU A 2 28.05 -10.45 -6.58
C GLU A 2 26.97 -10.19 -5.52
N ASN A 3 26.62 -11.19 -4.70
CA ASN A 3 25.64 -11.01 -3.64
C ASN A 3 26.07 -10.03 -2.54
N GLN A 4 27.36 -9.94 -2.26
CA GLN A 4 27.90 -9.01 -1.26
C GLN A 4 27.86 -7.57 -1.77
N LEU A 5 28.15 -7.35 -3.05
CA LEU A 5 28.05 -6.04 -3.71
C LEU A 5 26.59 -5.50 -3.73
N ILE A 6 25.62 -6.38 -3.89
CA ILE A 6 24.19 -6.02 -3.84
C ILE A 6 23.78 -5.65 -2.42
N ILE A 7 24.24 -6.40 -1.41
CA ILE A 7 24.00 -6.11 0.01
C ILE A 7 24.66 -4.79 0.41
N ASP A 8 25.89 -4.55 -0.02
CA ASP A 8 26.63 -3.32 0.27
C ASP A 8 26.01 -2.10 -0.44
N SER A 9 25.48 -2.28 -1.65
CA SER A 9 24.71 -1.24 -2.37
C SER A 9 23.36 -0.94 -1.68
N LEU A 10 22.70 -1.95 -1.16
CA LEU A 10 21.47 -1.79 -0.39
C LEU A 10 21.73 -1.09 0.95
N ASN A 11 22.79 -1.48 1.65
CA ASN A 11 23.19 -0.82 2.91
C ASN A 11 23.57 0.65 2.66
N LYS A 12 24.29 0.95 1.56
CA LYS A 12 24.58 2.33 1.14
C LYS A 12 23.32 3.14 0.81
N LEU A 13 22.29 2.53 0.22
CA LEU A 13 21.00 3.20 -0.03
C LEU A 13 20.22 3.47 1.28
N TYR A 14 20.36 2.60 2.28
CA TYR A 14 19.76 2.80 3.60
C TYR A 14 20.54 3.80 4.48
N ASP A 15 21.87 3.87 4.32
CA ASP A 15 22.74 4.78 5.06
C ASP A 15 22.87 6.19 4.45
N GLN A 16 22.40 6.38 3.21
CA GLN A 16 22.35 7.72 2.62
C GLN A 16 21.30 8.54 3.34
N LYS A 17 21.78 9.52 4.15
CA LYS A 17 20.96 10.64 4.58
C LYS A 17 20.27 11.22 3.34
N PRO A 18 18.97 11.55 3.41
CA PRO A 18 18.24 12.11 2.27
C PRO A 18 19.02 13.28 1.68
N THR A 19 19.40 13.19 0.43
CA THR A 19 20.00 14.31 -0.29
C THR A 19 19.00 15.46 -0.34
N GLU A 20 19.45 16.70 -0.56
CA GLU A 20 18.53 17.85 -0.67
C GLU A 20 17.48 17.66 -1.77
N GLN A 21 17.81 16.92 -2.84
CA GLN A 21 16.84 16.51 -3.88
C GLN A 21 15.76 15.56 -3.33
N ASN A 22 16.11 14.63 -2.46
CA ASN A 22 15.13 13.81 -1.75
C ASN A 22 14.24 14.67 -0.83
N LYS A 23 14.77 15.72 -0.22
CA LYS A 23 13.99 16.69 0.55
C LYS A 23 12.99 17.48 -0.31
N ILE A 24 13.32 17.84 -1.54
CA ILE A 24 12.44 18.61 -2.44
C ILE A 24 11.27 17.73 -2.92
N VAL A 25 11.51 16.49 -3.30
CA VAL A 25 10.45 15.54 -3.67
C VAL A 25 9.58 15.20 -2.46
N SER A 26 10.17 15.20 -1.30
CA SER A 26 9.51 14.95 -0.03
C SER A 26 8.73 16.14 0.48
N ASN A 27 9.08 17.39 0.15
CA ASN A 27 8.35 18.61 0.55
C ASN A 27 7.03 18.80 -0.20
N SER A 28 6.77 18.07 -1.28
CA SER A 28 5.45 18.00 -1.87
C SER A 28 4.55 17.00 -1.15
N GLN A 29 4.31 17.24 0.14
CA GLN A 29 3.18 16.74 0.93
C GLN A 29 2.98 15.21 1.00
N GLY A 30 3.67 14.53 1.89
CA GLY A 30 3.03 13.38 2.48
C GLY A 30 3.74 12.04 2.54
N TRP A 31 4.94 11.84 2.09
CA TRP A 31 5.82 10.71 2.45
C TRP A 31 7.24 11.18 2.62
N GLN A 32 7.39 12.12 3.51
CA GLN A 32 8.71 12.59 3.87
C GLN A 32 9.25 11.74 4.95
N ASN A 33 10.26 11.01 4.60
CA ASN A 33 11.08 10.30 5.55
C ASN A 33 10.30 9.31 6.44
N LEU A 34 10.42 8.05 6.13
CA LEU A 34 10.23 6.99 7.11
C LEU A 34 10.97 7.27 8.44
N ASN A 35 11.90 8.23 8.44
CA ASN A 35 12.65 8.71 9.59
C ASN A 35 12.07 9.98 10.23
N ASN A 36 11.04 10.61 9.66
CA ASN A 36 10.43 11.80 10.22
C ASN A 36 9.07 11.44 10.84
N ASN A 37 9.07 11.27 12.16
CA ASN A 37 7.93 10.80 12.95
C ASN A 37 6.66 11.65 12.81
N GLU A 38 6.73 12.82 12.15
CA GLU A 38 5.59 13.75 12.01
C GLU A 38 4.67 13.44 10.85
N THR A 39 5.14 12.69 9.83
CA THR A 39 4.37 12.39 8.61
C THR A 39 3.99 10.94 8.45
N THR A 40 4.58 10.04 9.22
CA THR A 40 4.24 8.62 9.28
C THR A 40 3.14 8.37 10.30
N TYR A 41 2.23 7.44 10.00
CA TYR A 41 1.29 6.95 11.00
C TYR A 41 2.05 6.41 12.22
N LYS A 42 1.68 6.83 13.45
CA LYS A 42 2.41 6.50 14.69
C LYS A 42 2.65 5.00 14.91
N GLY A 43 1.81 4.13 14.37
CA GLY A 43 1.95 2.69 14.41
C GLY A 43 2.80 2.10 13.28
N SER A 44 3.37 2.92 12.39
CA SER A 44 4.25 2.45 11.32
C SER A 44 5.70 2.59 11.76
N LYS A 45 6.41 1.47 11.82
CA LYS A 45 7.83 1.42 12.19
C LYS A 45 8.62 0.73 11.10
N VAL A 46 9.78 1.28 10.78
CA VAL A 46 10.79 0.65 9.91
C VAL A 46 11.60 -0.33 10.74
N ILE A 47 11.87 -1.49 10.18
CA ILE A 47 12.54 -2.58 10.83
C ILE A 47 14.05 -2.52 10.51
N ALA A 48 14.88 -2.57 11.54
CA ALA A 48 16.31 -2.67 11.35
C ALA A 48 16.70 -4.06 10.80
N PRO A 49 17.69 -4.13 9.88
CA PRO A 49 18.02 -5.38 9.18
C PRO A 49 18.47 -6.54 10.09
N ASP A 50 19.00 -6.24 11.27
CA ASP A 50 19.56 -7.19 12.24
C ASP A 50 18.54 -7.69 13.27
N GLN A 51 17.33 -7.15 13.30
CA GLN A 51 16.30 -7.57 14.25
C GLN A 51 15.80 -8.99 13.98
N THR A 52 15.66 -9.77 15.06
CA THR A 52 14.99 -11.06 15.00
C THR A 52 13.49 -10.88 14.87
N LEU A 53 12.78 -11.87 14.31
CA LEU A 53 11.32 -11.79 14.16
C LEU A 53 10.60 -11.67 15.51
N ASN A 54 11.15 -12.25 16.57
CA ASN A 54 10.63 -12.11 17.93
C ASN A 54 10.71 -10.66 18.42
N GLN A 55 11.85 -10.01 18.24
CA GLN A 55 12.05 -8.61 18.58
C GLN A 55 11.10 -7.71 17.77
N ILE A 56 11.02 -7.96 16.46
CA ILE A 56 10.11 -7.24 15.57
C ILE A 56 8.67 -7.32 16.07
N TRP A 57 8.21 -8.51 16.49
CA TRP A 57 6.84 -8.70 17.00
C TRP A 57 6.58 -7.94 18.31
N ALA A 58 7.49 -8.06 19.27
CA ALA A 58 7.40 -7.37 20.55
C ALA A 58 7.44 -5.85 20.40
N ASP A 59 8.44 -5.33 19.66
CA ASP A 59 8.63 -3.88 19.47
C ASP A 59 7.48 -3.18 18.76
N ASN A 60 6.67 -3.95 17.99
CA ASN A 60 5.50 -3.43 17.27
C ASN A 60 4.17 -3.78 17.96
N GLY A 61 4.20 -4.35 19.17
CA GLY A 61 3.01 -4.70 19.94
C GLY A 61 2.14 -5.74 19.23
N LEU A 62 2.78 -6.74 18.58
CA LEU A 62 2.12 -7.85 17.91
C LEU A 62 2.13 -9.14 18.75
N ASP A 63 2.71 -9.11 19.92
CA ASP A 63 2.94 -10.24 20.83
C ASP A 63 1.75 -10.57 21.76
N PHE A 64 0.59 -9.97 21.52
CA PHE A 64 -0.62 -10.27 22.28
C PHE A 64 -1.41 -11.44 21.64
N LYS A 65 -2.28 -12.05 22.46
CA LYS A 65 -3.30 -12.99 22.01
C LYS A 65 -4.67 -12.31 21.98
N ALA A 66 -5.37 -12.46 20.87
CA ALA A 66 -6.77 -12.09 20.81
C ALA A 66 -7.61 -13.20 21.48
N LYS A 67 -8.35 -12.87 22.54
CA LYS A 67 -9.13 -13.82 23.33
C LYS A 67 -10.62 -13.51 23.25
N PRO A 68 -11.49 -14.54 23.20
CA PRO A 68 -12.92 -14.32 23.31
C PRO A 68 -13.28 -13.87 24.73
N THR A 69 -14.32 -13.05 24.83
CA THR A 69 -14.94 -12.63 26.09
C THR A 69 -16.45 -12.57 25.95
N GLU A 70 -17.15 -12.65 27.06
CA GLU A 70 -18.60 -12.59 27.08
C GLU A 70 -19.10 -11.17 26.86
N ILE A 71 -20.24 -11.03 26.17
CA ILE A 71 -20.90 -9.76 25.92
C ILE A 71 -22.26 -9.79 26.64
N TYR A 72 -22.54 -8.71 27.35
CA TYR A 72 -23.80 -8.48 28.04
C TYR A 72 -24.45 -7.20 27.54
N TYR A 73 -25.77 -7.20 27.44
CA TYR A 73 -26.54 -6.00 27.14
C TYR A 73 -27.58 -5.76 28.27
N LYS A 74 -27.98 -4.52 28.44
CA LYS A 74 -29.07 -4.19 29.36
C LYS A 74 -30.42 -4.31 28.64
N ASN A 75 -31.35 -5.07 29.20
CA ASN A 75 -32.73 -5.09 28.74
C ASN A 75 -33.49 -3.82 29.15
N HIS A 76 -34.76 -3.72 28.79
CA HIS A 76 -35.62 -2.58 29.13
C HIS A 76 -35.87 -2.41 30.66
N LEU A 77 -35.62 -3.43 31.45
CA LEU A 77 -35.69 -3.40 32.91
C LEU A 77 -34.34 -3.05 33.57
N GLY A 78 -33.28 -2.84 32.78
CA GLY A 78 -31.95 -2.53 33.28
C GLY A 78 -31.14 -3.77 33.70
N GLU A 79 -31.64 -4.98 33.49
CA GLU A 79 -30.96 -6.23 33.83
C GLU A 79 -29.90 -6.57 32.79
N LEU A 80 -28.77 -7.11 33.24
CA LEU A 80 -27.68 -7.55 32.37
C LEU A 80 -28.00 -8.96 31.85
N ILE A 81 -28.15 -9.06 30.53
CA ILE A 81 -28.41 -10.32 29.83
C ILE A 81 -27.20 -10.66 28.96
N LYS A 82 -26.68 -11.88 29.08
CA LYS A 82 -25.64 -12.42 28.23
C LYS A 82 -26.20 -12.70 26.83
N THR A 83 -25.51 -12.23 25.78
CA THR A 83 -25.84 -12.65 24.42
C THR A 83 -25.17 -13.98 24.08
N ASN A 84 -25.89 -14.87 23.39
CA ASN A 84 -25.37 -16.12 22.88
C ASN A 84 -25.04 -16.05 21.37
N GLU A 85 -25.35 -14.93 20.71
CA GLU A 85 -25.11 -14.74 19.28
C GLU A 85 -23.75 -14.12 18.99
N TYR A 86 -23.23 -13.30 19.93
CA TYR A 86 -22.03 -12.50 19.77
C TYR A 86 -21.04 -12.79 20.88
N GLN A 87 -19.76 -12.68 20.57
CA GLN A 87 -18.64 -12.70 21.51
C GLN A 87 -17.81 -11.42 21.38
N GLY A 88 -17.26 -10.95 22.46
CA GLY A 88 -16.24 -9.93 22.43
C GLY A 88 -14.89 -10.55 22.08
N ILE A 89 -14.03 -9.82 21.37
CA ILE A 89 -12.62 -10.18 21.21
C ILE A 89 -11.80 -9.10 21.91
N ILE A 90 -10.94 -9.51 22.84
CA ILE A 90 -10.09 -8.61 23.61
C ILE A 90 -8.60 -8.88 23.34
N ASN A 91 -7.80 -7.82 23.45
CA ASN A 91 -6.35 -7.91 23.52
C ASN A 91 -5.94 -8.45 24.90
N SER A 92 -5.23 -9.58 24.96
CA SER A 92 -4.84 -10.23 26.22
C SER A 92 -3.94 -9.38 27.12
N ASN A 93 -3.17 -8.47 26.53
CA ASN A 93 -2.19 -7.67 27.26
C ASN A 93 -2.79 -6.40 27.85
N THR A 94 -3.76 -5.81 27.16
CA THR A 94 -4.36 -4.51 27.56
C THR A 94 -5.79 -4.59 28.03
N GLY A 95 -6.49 -5.71 27.77
CA GLY A 95 -7.94 -5.83 28.00
C GLY A 95 -8.80 -5.04 27.02
N GLN A 96 -8.19 -4.35 26.04
CA GLN A 96 -8.92 -3.55 25.06
C GLN A 96 -9.87 -4.41 24.23
N LEU A 97 -11.13 -3.97 24.11
CA LEU A 97 -12.10 -4.59 23.21
C LEU A 97 -11.73 -4.27 21.75
N LEU A 98 -11.45 -5.30 20.98
CA LEU A 98 -11.05 -5.19 19.57
C LEU A 98 -12.26 -5.29 18.64
N ASN A 99 -13.20 -6.20 18.94
CA ASN A 99 -14.34 -6.50 18.08
C ASN A 99 -15.47 -7.19 18.84
N ILE A 100 -16.68 -7.18 18.24
CA ILE A 100 -17.85 -7.95 18.70
C ILE A 100 -18.44 -8.71 17.50
N PRO A 101 -17.81 -9.78 17.04
CA PRO A 101 -18.32 -10.59 15.94
C PRO A 101 -19.35 -11.62 16.42
N LYS A 102 -20.00 -12.32 15.48
CA LYS A 102 -20.80 -13.52 15.77
C LYS A 102 -19.93 -14.62 16.37
N ASN A 103 -20.53 -15.50 17.19
CA ASN A 103 -19.83 -16.61 17.83
C ASN A 103 -19.15 -17.58 16.85
N SER A 104 -19.59 -17.63 15.57
CA SER A 104 -18.98 -18.43 14.52
C SER A 104 -17.66 -17.84 13.96
N TYR A 105 -17.26 -16.63 14.39
CA TYR A 105 -16.03 -15.99 13.91
C TYR A 105 -14.79 -16.69 14.46
N THR A 106 -13.88 -17.04 13.55
CA THR A 106 -12.58 -17.63 13.89
C THR A 106 -11.52 -16.53 14.03
N ILE A 107 -10.89 -16.47 15.19
CA ILE A 107 -9.84 -15.48 15.47
C ILE A 107 -8.54 -15.92 14.81
N LEU A 108 -8.04 -15.13 13.87
CA LEU A 108 -6.70 -15.30 13.33
C LEU A 108 -5.66 -14.68 14.27
N GLN A 109 -4.86 -15.50 14.92
CA GLN A 109 -3.81 -15.02 15.82
C GLN A 109 -2.62 -14.45 15.04
N LEU A 110 -2.03 -13.35 15.54
CA LEU A 110 -0.81 -12.74 14.96
C LEU A 110 0.38 -13.71 15.00
N GLU A 111 0.44 -14.58 15.99
CA GLU A 111 1.45 -15.64 16.07
C GLU A 111 1.38 -16.62 14.88
N THR A 112 0.19 -16.85 14.33
CA THR A 112 0.04 -17.67 13.11
C THR A 112 0.67 -16.98 11.91
N ILE A 113 0.46 -15.67 11.77
CA ILE A 113 1.09 -14.87 10.70
C ILE A 113 2.61 -14.86 10.85
N LYS A 114 3.11 -14.72 12.07
CA LYS A 114 4.53 -14.81 12.38
C LYS A 114 5.14 -16.14 11.91
N LYS A 115 4.49 -17.26 12.22
CA LYS A 115 4.91 -18.60 11.76
C LYS A 115 4.91 -18.72 10.23
N VAL A 116 3.92 -18.12 9.56
CA VAL A 116 3.89 -18.05 8.09
C VAL A 116 5.10 -17.31 7.54
N ILE A 117 5.43 -16.13 8.09
CA ILE A 117 6.59 -15.35 7.66
C ILE A 117 7.89 -16.10 7.98
N GLU A 118 8.00 -16.73 9.15
CA GLU A 118 9.18 -17.50 9.55
C GLU A 118 9.43 -18.68 8.60
N SER A 119 8.38 -19.39 8.15
CA SER A 119 8.52 -20.52 7.22
C SER A 119 9.12 -20.13 5.86
N VAL A 120 9.04 -18.86 5.47
CA VAL A 120 9.58 -18.33 4.20
C VAL A 120 10.66 -17.27 4.39
N ARG A 121 11.20 -17.12 5.60
CA ARG A 121 12.15 -16.06 5.95
C ARG A 121 13.41 -16.05 5.10
N GLN A 122 13.84 -17.22 4.61
CA GLN A 122 14.95 -17.30 3.64
C GLN A 122 14.67 -16.51 2.36
N HIS A 123 13.40 -16.33 1.98
CA HIS A 123 12.97 -15.62 0.77
C HIS A 123 12.42 -14.23 1.02
N LEU A 124 12.03 -13.91 2.25
CA LEU A 124 11.44 -12.65 2.63
C LEU A 124 12.27 -11.92 3.69
N ALA A 125 12.25 -10.60 3.65
CA ALA A 125 12.73 -9.76 4.75
C ALA A 125 11.62 -8.78 5.16
N VAL A 126 11.38 -8.65 6.47
CA VAL A 126 10.41 -7.68 7.00
C VAL A 126 11.01 -6.28 6.88
N GLU A 127 10.25 -5.36 6.33
CA GLU A 127 10.68 -3.99 6.05
C GLU A 127 10.02 -2.97 6.97
N SER A 128 8.72 -3.09 7.14
CA SER A 128 7.96 -2.20 8.03
C SER A 128 6.68 -2.85 8.51
N ILE A 129 6.21 -2.38 9.66
CA ILE A 129 4.94 -2.81 10.25
C ILE A 129 4.11 -1.57 10.56
N MET A 130 2.83 -1.64 10.22
CA MET A 130 1.82 -0.69 10.62
C MET A 130 0.83 -1.42 11.54
N ASN A 131 0.80 -1.01 12.81
CA ASN A 131 -0.15 -1.45 13.81
C ASN A 131 -1.16 -0.32 14.05
N ILE A 132 -2.42 -0.54 13.71
CA ILE A 132 -3.49 0.43 13.82
C ILE A 132 -4.38 0.04 15.00
N ASP A 133 -4.14 0.66 16.16
CA ASP A 133 -4.91 0.51 17.39
C ASP A 133 -5.08 -0.95 17.85
N SER A 134 -4.10 -1.81 17.55
CA SER A 134 -4.18 -3.26 17.78
C SER A 134 -5.33 -3.97 17.07
N LYS A 135 -5.98 -3.29 16.12
CA LYS A 135 -7.14 -3.80 15.37
C LYS A 135 -6.81 -4.21 13.94
N ARG A 136 -5.94 -3.45 13.26
CA ARG A 136 -5.54 -3.72 11.88
C ARG A 136 -4.03 -3.69 11.75
N PHE A 137 -3.49 -4.59 10.94
CA PHE A 137 -2.06 -4.80 10.79
C PHE A 137 -1.69 -4.89 9.33
N VAL A 138 -0.64 -4.17 8.95
CA VAL A 138 -0.01 -4.26 7.63
C VAL A 138 1.46 -4.56 7.86
N ILE A 139 1.91 -5.74 7.43
CA ILE A 139 3.28 -6.20 7.57
C ILE A 139 3.89 -6.23 6.18
N ASN A 140 4.75 -5.27 5.89
CA ASN A 140 5.46 -5.18 4.63
C ASN A 140 6.72 -6.03 4.70
N THR A 141 6.82 -6.96 3.76
CA THR A 141 8.04 -7.70 3.50
C THR A 141 8.46 -7.47 2.05
N TYR A 142 9.73 -7.66 1.72
CA TYR A 142 10.14 -7.71 0.31
C TYR A 142 10.69 -9.08 -0.04
N ILE A 143 10.54 -9.47 -1.30
CA ILE A 143 11.06 -10.73 -1.82
C ILE A 143 12.54 -10.54 -2.15
N LYS A 144 13.40 -11.26 -1.43
CA LYS A 144 14.85 -11.21 -1.64
C LYS A 144 15.18 -11.63 -3.08
N GLY A 145 16.01 -10.82 -3.76
CA GLY A 145 16.34 -11.01 -5.17
C GLY A 145 15.35 -10.40 -6.17
N CYS A 146 14.23 -9.81 -5.71
CA CYS A 146 13.29 -9.06 -6.55
C CYS A 146 13.53 -7.55 -6.40
N ILE A 147 14.71 -7.11 -6.81
CA ILE A 147 15.08 -5.69 -6.95
C ILE A 147 15.68 -5.52 -8.36
N GLY A 148 15.30 -4.47 -9.05
CA GLY A 148 15.83 -4.20 -10.39
C GLY A 148 15.62 -2.74 -10.76
N ASP A 149 16.60 -2.17 -11.50
CA ASP A 149 16.55 -0.80 -11.98
C ASP A 149 15.74 -0.72 -13.27
N VAL A 150 14.82 0.24 -13.33
CA VAL A 150 14.12 0.61 -14.58
C VAL A 150 14.98 1.56 -15.38
N LEU A 151 15.46 2.59 -14.73
CA LEU A 151 16.44 3.56 -15.23
C LEU A 151 17.65 3.56 -14.29
N LYS A 152 18.72 4.26 -14.64
CA LYS A 152 19.87 4.42 -13.75
C LYS A 152 19.42 5.05 -12.45
N ASP A 153 19.76 4.40 -11.33
CA ASP A 153 19.44 4.83 -9.97
C ASP A 153 17.93 4.93 -9.67
N ASP A 154 17.10 4.14 -10.36
CA ASP A 154 15.65 4.09 -10.17
C ASP A 154 15.17 2.64 -9.92
N PRO A 155 15.49 2.08 -8.73
CA PRO A 155 15.15 0.71 -8.41
C PRO A 155 13.68 0.53 -8.05
N ILE A 156 13.12 -0.57 -8.56
CA ILE A 156 11.83 -1.13 -8.13
C ILE A 156 12.11 -2.41 -7.36
N LYS A 157 11.36 -2.63 -6.27
CA LYS A 157 11.36 -3.90 -5.53
C LYS A 157 9.96 -4.49 -5.45
N ARG A 158 9.89 -5.81 -5.43
CA ARG A 158 8.63 -6.52 -5.19
C ARG A 158 8.43 -6.76 -3.71
N ARG A 159 7.33 -6.21 -3.19
CA ARG A 159 6.85 -6.44 -1.82
C ARG A 159 5.85 -7.59 -1.78
N CYS A 160 5.88 -8.31 -0.67
CA CYS A 160 4.86 -9.23 -0.25
C CYS A 160 4.28 -8.67 1.05
N THR A 161 3.08 -8.11 0.98
CA THR A 161 2.44 -7.40 2.10
C THR A 161 1.36 -8.27 2.71
N PHE A 162 1.47 -8.54 4.00
CA PHE A 162 0.47 -9.25 4.79
C PHE A 162 -0.45 -8.25 5.46
N ILE A 163 -1.75 -8.38 5.23
CA ILE A 163 -2.79 -7.51 5.78
C ILE A 163 -3.76 -8.36 6.56
N THR A 164 -4.11 -7.94 7.76
CA THR A 164 -5.12 -8.60 8.58
C THR A 164 -5.80 -7.63 9.54
N SER A 165 -6.93 -8.03 10.08
CA SER A 165 -7.61 -7.25 11.11
C SER A 165 -8.19 -8.13 12.22
N MET A 166 -8.29 -7.55 13.42
CA MET A 166 -9.01 -8.14 14.56
C MET A 166 -10.43 -7.60 14.64
N ASP A 167 -10.71 -6.47 13.98
CA ASP A 167 -12.01 -5.80 13.95
C ASP A 167 -12.93 -6.28 12.82
N SER A 168 -12.57 -7.35 12.12
CA SER A 168 -13.30 -7.92 10.97
C SER A 168 -13.43 -6.95 9.77
N SER A 169 -12.74 -5.81 9.78
CA SER A 169 -12.79 -4.82 8.68
C SER A 169 -12.11 -5.32 7.42
N VAL A 170 -11.07 -6.16 7.57
CA VAL A 170 -10.30 -6.74 6.45
C VAL A 170 -10.02 -8.20 6.75
N GLY A 171 -10.26 -9.08 5.76
CA GLY A 171 -9.79 -10.47 5.80
C GLY A 171 -8.27 -10.57 5.74
N PHE A 172 -7.73 -11.74 6.05
CA PHE A 172 -6.31 -11.98 5.82
C PHE A 172 -6.02 -11.91 4.32
N THR A 173 -5.15 -11.00 3.93
CA THR A 173 -4.79 -10.76 2.54
C THR A 173 -3.27 -10.77 2.39
N LEU A 174 -2.79 -11.48 1.38
CA LEU A 174 -1.43 -11.38 0.88
C LEU A 174 -1.47 -10.57 -0.41
N ALA A 175 -0.86 -9.41 -0.41
CA ALA A 175 -0.78 -8.54 -1.57
C ALA A 175 0.68 -8.50 -2.08
N LEU A 176 0.84 -8.70 -3.38
CA LEU A 176 2.11 -8.58 -4.07
C LEU A 176 2.14 -7.25 -4.83
N LEU A 177 3.13 -6.43 -4.53
CA LEU A 177 3.19 -5.04 -4.95
C LEU A 177 4.57 -4.74 -5.53
N ASP A 178 4.63 -4.12 -6.71
CA ASP A 178 5.85 -3.50 -7.19
C ASP A 178 5.95 -2.07 -6.66
N PHE A 179 7.08 -1.75 -6.07
CA PHE A 179 7.27 -0.55 -5.29
C PHE A 179 8.55 0.18 -5.70
N ARG A 180 8.41 1.40 -6.22
CA ARG A 180 9.54 2.25 -6.61
C ARG A 180 10.21 2.81 -5.36
N MET A 181 11.50 2.54 -5.19
CA MET A 181 12.20 2.87 -3.95
C MET A 181 12.49 4.38 -3.81
N PHE A 182 12.69 5.07 -4.92
CA PHE A 182 13.03 6.50 -4.93
C PHE A 182 11.96 7.40 -4.34
N CYS A 183 10.69 7.18 -4.65
CA CYS A 183 9.56 8.01 -4.22
C CYS A 183 8.51 7.24 -3.40
N PHE A 184 8.80 5.99 -3.05
CA PHE A 184 7.89 5.11 -2.32
C PHE A 184 6.52 4.94 -2.99
N ASN A 185 6.48 5.00 -4.32
CA ASN A 185 5.25 4.79 -5.07
C ASN A 185 4.97 3.30 -5.24
N GLN A 186 3.75 2.90 -4.95
CA GLN A 186 3.23 1.61 -5.39
C GLN A 186 2.94 1.71 -6.90
N MET A 187 3.70 0.96 -7.70
CA MET A 187 3.62 1.02 -9.17
C MET A 187 2.50 0.18 -9.74
N ASN A 188 2.23 -0.95 -9.14
CA ASN A 188 1.11 -1.83 -9.46
C ASN A 188 0.87 -2.81 -8.33
N GLN A 189 -0.27 -3.49 -8.38
CA GLN A 189 -0.49 -4.73 -7.65
C GLN A 189 -0.46 -5.87 -8.66
N VAL A 190 0.35 -6.89 -8.39
CA VAL A 190 0.46 -8.07 -9.25
C VAL A 190 -0.91 -8.73 -9.40
N LYS A 191 -1.24 -9.18 -10.62
CA LYS A 191 -2.60 -9.62 -11.01
C LYS A 191 -3.33 -10.41 -9.93
N GLN A 192 -4.63 -10.21 -9.85
CA GLN A 192 -5.53 -10.71 -8.81
C GLN A 192 -5.46 -12.23 -8.57
N SER A 193 -5.03 -13.01 -9.57
CA SER A 193 -4.78 -14.46 -9.46
C SER A 193 -3.60 -14.83 -8.55
N GLN A 194 -2.74 -13.87 -8.22
CA GLN A 194 -1.55 -14.05 -7.37
C GLN A 194 -1.73 -13.48 -5.97
N ASN A 195 -2.72 -12.62 -5.77
CA ASN A 195 -3.09 -12.12 -4.46
C ASN A 195 -4.03 -13.11 -3.78
N MET A 196 -3.70 -13.52 -2.57
CA MET A 196 -4.51 -14.43 -1.79
C MET A 196 -5.27 -13.64 -0.73
N SER A 197 -6.59 -13.73 -0.75
CA SER A 197 -7.45 -13.18 0.30
C SER A 197 -8.27 -14.31 0.91
N PHE A 198 -8.23 -14.42 2.21
CA PHE A 198 -8.94 -15.44 2.98
C PHE A 198 -9.82 -14.76 4.03
N LYS A 199 -11.05 -15.22 4.13
CA LYS A 199 -11.83 -14.94 5.34
C LYS A 199 -11.09 -15.58 6.52
N HIS A 200 -11.28 -15.06 7.73
CA HIS A 200 -10.73 -15.66 8.94
C HIS A 200 -11.39 -17.04 9.16
N THR A 201 -10.85 -18.06 8.53
CA THR A 201 -11.33 -19.44 8.55
C THR A 201 -10.15 -20.38 8.73
N ALA A 202 -10.42 -21.69 8.86
CA ALA A 202 -9.43 -22.74 9.04
C ALA A 202 -8.44 -22.94 7.85
N SER A 203 -8.48 -22.05 6.83
CA SER A 203 -7.70 -22.18 5.59
C SER A 203 -6.23 -21.70 5.68
N ILE A 204 -5.76 -21.26 6.85
CA ILE A 204 -4.41 -20.69 7.01
C ILE A 204 -3.28 -21.73 6.87
N PRO A 205 -3.41 -23.00 7.32
CA PRO A 205 -2.39 -24.00 7.04
C PRO A 205 -2.10 -24.17 5.54
N TYR A 206 -3.15 -24.06 4.71
CA TYR A 206 -3.03 -24.10 3.25
C TYR A 206 -2.22 -22.94 2.66
N LEU A 207 -2.24 -21.77 3.32
CA LEU A 207 -1.42 -20.63 2.93
C LEU A 207 0.07 -20.91 3.13
N VAL A 208 0.46 -21.48 4.28
CA VAL A 208 1.85 -21.82 4.59
C VAL A 208 2.44 -22.72 3.52
N GLU A 209 1.67 -23.72 3.08
CA GLU A 209 2.09 -24.65 2.04
C GLU A 209 2.25 -24.00 0.66
N ARG A 210 1.38 -23.05 0.31
CA ARG A 210 1.37 -22.38 -1.00
C ARG A 210 2.34 -21.23 -1.14
N LEU A 211 2.66 -20.55 -0.04
CA LEU A 211 3.42 -19.32 -0.06
C LEU A 211 4.81 -19.45 -0.72
N PRO A 212 5.60 -20.51 -0.51
CA PRO A 212 6.88 -20.69 -1.23
C PRO A 212 6.71 -20.69 -2.74
N ARG A 213 5.69 -21.40 -3.26
CA ARG A 213 5.40 -21.44 -4.71
C ARG A 213 4.98 -20.08 -5.26
N VAL A 214 4.20 -19.32 -4.48
CA VAL A 214 3.81 -17.96 -4.85
C VAL A 214 5.04 -17.04 -4.91
N ILE A 215 5.95 -17.16 -3.96
CA ILE A 215 7.20 -16.37 -3.94
C ILE A 215 8.06 -16.72 -5.16
N ASP A 216 8.28 -18.01 -5.45
CA ASP A 216 9.11 -18.43 -6.57
C ASP A 216 8.51 -18.00 -7.92
N PHE A 217 7.22 -18.16 -8.11
CA PHE A 217 6.52 -17.65 -9.29
C PHE A 217 6.72 -16.14 -9.45
N ASN A 218 6.64 -15.40 -8.36
CA ASN A 218 6.82 -13.94 -8.39
C ASN A 218 8.26 -13.50 -8.64
N LYS A 219 9.26 -14.30 -8.33
CA LYS A 219 10.64 -14.04 -8.75
C LYS A 219 10.79 -14.10 -10.28
N HIS A 220 10.12 -15.03 -10.94
CA HIS A 220 10.15 -15.12 -12.40
C HIS A 220 9.40 -13.95 -13.06
N THR A 221 8.17 -13.68 -12.66
CA THR A 221 7.37 -12.60 -13.25
C THR A 221 7.90 -11.21 -12.95
N PHE A 222 8.69 -11.03 -11.90
CA PHE A 222 9.30 -9.75 -11.57
C PHE A 222 10.22 -9.25 -12.66
N LYS A 223 11.01 -10.13 -13.30
CA LYS A 223 11.89 -9.76 -14.43
C LYS A 223 11.08 -9.22 -15.61
N GLU A 224 9.96 -9.85 -15.93
CA GLU A 224 9.05 -9.43 -16.99
C GLU A 224 8.41 -8.07 -16.68
N ASP A 225 8.03 -7.84 -15.42
CA ASP A 225 7.48 -6.55 -14.98
C ASP A 225 8.52 -5.43 -15.07
N ILE A 226 9.78 -5.68 -14.70
CA ILE A 226 10.88 -4.72 -14.85
C ILE A 226 11.11 -4.38 -16.32
N GLU A 227 11.12 -5.38 -17.22
CA GLU A 227 11.24 -5.11 -18.65
C GLU A 227 10.05 -4.30 -19.19
N THR A 228 8.86 -4.57 -18.70
CA THR A 228 7.68 -3.76 -19.03
C THR A 228 7.86 -2.31 -18.63
N PHE A 229 8.33 -2.04 -17.40
CA PHE A 229 8.61 -0.67 -16.96
C PHE A 229 9.74 -0.02 -17.76
N ARG A 230 10.76 -0.77 -18.16
CA ARG A 230 11.83 -0.30 -19.06
C ARG A 230 11.31 0.08 -20.45
N LEU A 231 10.39 -0.71 -21.01
CA LEU A 231 9.71 -0.37 -22.26
C LEU A 231 8.90 0.92 -22.11
N MET A 232 8.13 1.05 -21.03
CA MET A 232 7.39 2.29 -20.74
C MET A 232 8.32 3.50 -20.62
N ALA A 233 9.51 3.33 -20.03
CA ALA A 233 10.50 4.40 -19.87
C ALA A 233 11.15 4.83 -21.20
N ARG A 234 11.14 3.96 -22.22
CA ARG A 234 11.61 4.26 -23.60
C ARG A 234 10.50 4.77 -24.51
N SER A 235 9.24 4.60 -24.10
CA SER A 235 8.07 4.98 -24.90
C SER A 235 7.70 6.43 -24.62
N GLU A 236 8.15 7.34 -25.48
CA GLU A 236 7.80 8.76 -25.42
C GLU A 236 6.31 8.98 -25.67
N ILE A 237 5.77 9.99 -25.03
CA ILE A 237 4.37 10.42 -25.17
C ILE A 237 4.31 11.93 -25.33
N THR A 238 3.20 12.43 -25.87
CA THR A 238 2.92 13.86 -25.93
C THR A 238 2.11 14.32 -24.71
N GLU A 239 2.14 15.60 -24.41
CA GLU A 239 1.27 16.17 -23.36
C GLU A 239 -0.21 15.92 -23.64
N GLN A 240 -0.62 15.92 -24.90
CA GLN A 240 -1.98 15.66 -25.32
C GLN A 240 -2.38 14.22 -24.98
N GLN A 241 -1.53 13.23 -25.28
CA GLN A 241 -1.75 11.83 -24.92
C GLN A 241 -1.82 11.63 -23.41
N ALA A 242 -1.00 12.32 -22.64
CA ALA A 242 -1.06 12.29 -21.18
C ALA A 242 -2.42 12.82 -20.66
N LYS A 243 -2.89 13.97 -21.19
CA LYS A 243 -4.20 14.56 -20.82
C LYS A 243 -5.37 13.63 -21.20
N GLU A 244 -5.32 13.01 -22.37
CA GLU A 244 -6.33 12.04 -22.81
C GLU A 244 -6.35 10.79 -21.93
N THR A 245 -5.18 10.30 -21.54
CA THR A 245 -5.06 9.16 -20.62
C THR A 245 -5.66 9.49 -19.25
N LEU A 246 -5.38 10.66 -18.69
CA LEU A 246 -6.01 11.13 -17.46
C LEU A 246 -7.53 11.29 -17.59
N LYS A 247 -8.00 11.76 -18.73
CA LYS A 247 -9.45 11.85 -19.01
C LYS A 247 -10.12 10.48 -19.03
N LYS A 248 -9.49 9.47 -19.64
CA LYS A 248 -9.98 8.07 -19.62
C LYS A 248 -9.92 7.47 -18.21
N LEU A 249 -8.86 7.75 -17.46
CA LEU A 249 -8.68 7.26 -16.09
C LEU A 249 -9.80 7.77 -15.17
N PHE A 250 -10.19 9.04 -15.31
CA PHE A 250 -11.18 9.72 -14.48
C PHE A 250 -12.51 9.95 -15.21
N GLU A 251 -12.86 9.10 -16.15
CA GLU A 251 -14.05 9.30 -17.01
C GLU A 251 -15.34 9.51 -16.22
N ASN A 252 -15.55 8.76 -15.15
CA ASN A 252 -16.76 8.88 -14.32
C ASN A 252 -16.81 10.21 -13.57
N GLU A 253 -15.68 10.68 -13.05
CA GLU A 253 -15.57 11.97 -12.37
C GLU A 253 -15.79 13.12 -13.34
N TYR A 254 -15.29 13.02 -14.57
CA TYR A 254 -15.57 13.98 -15.64
C TYR A 254 -17.03 14.00 -16.03
N LYS A 255 -17.68 12.83 -16.23
CA LYS A 255 -19.12 12.73 -16.54
C LYS A 255 -19.97 13.39 -15.46
N ASN A 256 -19.66 13.13 -14.18
CA ASN A 256 -20.37 13.75 -13.07
C ASN A 256 -20.17 15.27 -13.03
N LYS A 257 -18.94 15.75 -13.31
CA LYS A 257 -18.64 17.18 -13.37
C LYS A 257 -19.35 17.86 -14.52
N ILE A 258 -19.43 17.24 -15.69
CA ILE A 258 -20.19 17.76 -16.85
C ILE A 258 -21.67 17.93 -16.51
N VAL A 259 -22.28 16.97 -15.80
CA VAL A 259 -23.67 17.09 -15.34
C VAL A 259 -23.87 18.30 -14.44
N ILE A 260 -22.91 18.57 -13.54
CA ILE A 260 -22.96 19.75 -12.67
C ILE A 260 -22.73 21.05 -13.47
N LEU A 261 -21.82 21.03 -14.45
CA LEU A 261 -21.44 22.17 -15.26
C LEU A 261 -22.52 22.53 -16.31
N ASN A 262 -23.35 21.58 -16.74
CA ASN A 262 -24.50 21.85 -17.64
C ASN A 262 -25.53 22.82 -17.05
N ARG A 263 -25.42 23.09 -15.73
CA ARG A 263 -26.21 24.15 -15.04
C ARG A 263 -25.52 25.51 -15.07
N ARG A 264 -24.35 25.66 -15.71
CA ARG A 264 -23.55 26.90 -15.78
C ARG A 264 -23.43 27.41 -17.22
N THR A 265 -22.96 28.64 -17.41
CA THR A 265 -22.77 29.25 -18.72
C THR A 265 -21.70 28.54 -19.57
N LYS A 266 -21.75 28.70 -20.90
CA LYS A 266 -20.85 28.04 -21.89
C LYS A 266 -19.37 28.37 -21.60
N GLU A 267 -19.05 29.61 -21.28
CA GLU A 267 -17.66 30.07 -20.95
C GLU A 267 -17.11 29.46 -19.67
N GLN A 268 -17.94 29.19 -18.67
CA GLN A 268 -17.57 28.51 -17.44
C GLN A 268 -17.40 27.00 -17.64
N ARG A 269 -18.01 26.43 -18.70
CA ARG A 269 -17.85 25.02 -19.08
C ARG A 269 -16.50 24.74 -19.69
N ASP A 270 -16.07 25.59 -20.63
CA ASP A 270 -14.86 25.36 -21.43
C ASP A 270 -13.56 25.53 -20.62
N LYS A 271 -13.55 26.45 -19.64
CA LYS A 271 -12.41 26.63 -18.75
C LYS A 271 -12.23 25.53 -17.69
N ASN A 272 -13.28 24.76 -17.36
CA ASN A 272 -13.27 23.89 -16.19
C ASN A 272 -13.38 22.37 -16.47
N VAL A 273 -13.50 21.96 -17.74
CA VAL A 273 -13.66 20.53 -18.09
C VAL A 273 -12.43 19.70 -17.71
N TYR A 274 -11.24 20.32 -17.68
CA TYR A 274 -9.97 19.63 -17.36
C TYR A 274 -9.53 19.78 -15.92
N ASP A 275 -10.24 20.55 -15.10
CA ASP A 275 -9.85 20.86 -13.70
C ASP A 275 -10.52 19.94 -12.68
N LEU A 276 -10.28 18.63 -12.76
CA LEU A 276 -10.48 17.79 -11.59
C LEU A 276 -9.41 18.13 -10.55
N VAL A 277 -9.77 18.08 -9.26
CA VAL A 277 -8.87 18.40 -8.14
C VAL A 277 -7.55 17.61 -8.21
N GLN A 278 -7.60 16.37 -8.73
CA GLN A 278 -6.45 15.49 -8.89
C GLN A 278 -5.63 15.74 -10.15
N THR A 279 -6.18 16.34 -11.20
CA THR A 279 -5.51 16.44 -12.52
C THR A 279 -4.32 17.38 -12.48
N LYS A 280 -4.47 18.55 -11.84
CA LYS A 280 -3.38 19.54 -11.73
C LYS A 280 -2.17 18.98 -10.97
N PRO A 281 -2.30 18.42 -9.74
CA PRO A 281 -1.18 17.82 -9.04
C PRO A 281 -0.50 16.70 -9.83
N ILE A 282 -1.27 15.87 -10.57
CA ILE A 282 -0.70 14.81 -11.40
C ILE A 282 0.10 15.40 -12.57
N LEU A 283 -0.39 16.45 -13.23
CA LEU A 283 0.36 17.11 -14.31
C LEU A 283 1.60 17.84 -13.79
N ASP A 284 1.57 18.41 -12.58
CA ASP A 284 2.74 18.99 -11.95
C ASP A 284 3.78 17.91 -11.60
N ASN A 285 3.36 16.76 -11.11
CA ASN A 285 4.22 15.59 -10.91
C ASN A 285 4.82 15.10 -12.25
N LEU A 286 4.00 15.08 -13.33
CA LEU A 286 4.47 14.65 -14.64
C LEU A 286 5.58 15.57 -15.18
N LYS A 287 5.47 16.87 -15.01
CA LYS A 287 6.54 17.82 -15.39
C LYS A 287 7.84 17.49 -14.66
N PHE A 288 7.77 17.29 -13.35
CA PHE A 288 8.92 16.93 -12.52
C PHE A 288 9.56 15.60 -12.97
N GLU A 289 8.76 14.57 -13.20
CA GLU A 289 9.26 13.27 -13.70
C GLU A 289 9.85 13.39 -15.11
N ALA A 290 9.23 14.22 -15.97
CA ALA A 290 9.69 14.44 -17.34
C ALA A 290 11.02 15.21 -17.43
N GLU A 291 11.28 16.15 -16.54
CA GLU A 291 12.56 16.86 -16.43
C GLU A 291 13.72 15.89 -16.15
N LYS A 292 13.46 14.83 -15.38
CA LYS A 292 14.45 13.83 -15.00
C LYS A 292 14.58 12.69 -16.01
N ASN A 293 13.46 12.18 -16.52
CA ASN A 293 13.37 10.89 -17.21
C ASN A 293 12.79 11.00 -18.63
N GLY A 294 12.54 12.21 -19.14
CA GLY A 294 11.80 12.44 -20.38
C GLY A 294 10.29 12.27 -20.20
N LEU A 295 9.51 12.80 -21.14
CA LEU A 295 8.06 12.67 -21.17
C LEU A 295 7.66 11.29 -21.73
N THR A 296 7.52 10.30 -20.87
CA THR A 296 7.32 8.90 -21.24
C THR A 296 6.09 8.30 -20.58
N GLN A 297 5.67 7.12 -21.03
CA GLN A 297 4.60 6.34 -20.37
C GLN A 297 4.96 6.07 -18.90
N TYR A 298 6.23 5.81 -18.59
CA TYR A 298 6.72 5.57 -17.24
C TYR A 298 6.64 6.82 -16.36
N SER A 299 7.00 7.99 -16.89
CA SER A 299 6.88 9.28 -16.19
C SER A 299 5.42 9.59 -15.86
N LEU A 300 4.48 9.30 -16.78
CA LEU A 300 3.05 9.46 -16.54
C LEU A 300 2.53 8.51 -15.44
N LEU A 301 2.94 7.24 -15.48
CA LEU A 301 2.58 6.27 -14.44
C LEU A 301 3.10 6.72 -13.06
N ASN A 302 4.36 7.17 -13.00
CA ASN A 302 4.96 7.68 -11.76
C ASN A 302 4.22 8.92 -11.23
N ALA A 303 3.83 9.83 -12.11
CA ALA A 303 3.08 11.03 -11.74
C ALA A 303 1.72 10.69 -11.10
N ILE A 304 0.99 9.74 -11.68
CA ILE A 304 -0.30 9.28 -11.16
C ILE A 304 -0.11 8.56 -9.82
N THR A 305 0.82 7.61 -9.77
CA THR A 305 1.05 6.81 -8.55
C THR A 305 1.58 7.66 -7.40
N ASN A 306 2.43 8.67 -7.69
CA ASN A 306 2.89 9.64 -6.70
C ASN A 306 1.72 10.40 -6.07
N PHE A 307 0.78 10.86 -6.86
CA PHE A 307 -0.40 11.54 -6.33
C PHE A 307 -1.18 10.65 -5.36
N TYR A 308 -1.47 9.40 -5.75
CA TYR A 308 -2.27 8.49 -4.92
C TYR A 308 -1.52 7.99 -3.69
N CYS A 309 -0.22 7.77 -3.80
CA CYS A 309 0.58 7.30 -2.67
C CYS A 309 0.93 8.42 -1.67
N ASN A 310 1.17 9.65 -2.17
CA ASN A 310 1.83 10.67 -1.37
C ASN A 310 1.01 11.96 -1.17
N GLN A 311 0.15 12.33 -2.11
CA GLN A 311 -0.46 13.66 -2.15
C GLN A 311 -1.97 13.67 -1.95
N GLN A 312 -2.66 12.56 -2.24
CA GLN A 312 -4.12 12.51 -2.12
C GLN A 312 -4.55 12.84 -0.69
N GLN A 313 -5.37 13.88 -0.54
CA GLN A 313 -5.92 14.31 0.74
C GLN A 313 -7.36 13.84 0.91
N SER A 314 -7.70 13.41 2.11
CA SER A 314 -9.09 13.22 2.51
C SER A 314 -9.63 14.52 3.08
N LYS A 315 -10.77 15.00 2.56
CA LYS A 315 -11.32 16.34 2.85
C LYS A 315 -11.49 16.69 4.34
N ASN A 316 -11.58 15.69 5.20
CA ASN A 316 -11.92 15.88 6.62
C ASN A 316 -10.77 15.54 7.59
N ILE A 317 -9.57 15.23 7.09
CA ILE A 317 -8.48 14.75 7.93
C ILE A 317 -7.37 15.79 7.96
N LYS A 318 -7.17 16.38 9.15
CA LYS A 318 -6.15 17.40 9.39
C LYS A 318 -4.81 16.80 9.86
N CYS A 319 -4.83 15.58 10.41
CA CYS A 319 -3.63 14.91 10.91
C CYS A 319 -2.85 14.25 9.76
N PRO A 320 -1.59 14.63 9.48
CA PRO A 320 -0.79 14.07 8.39
C PRO A 320 -0.60 12.54 8.49
N SER A 321 -0.37 12.02 9.69
CA SER A 321 -0.18 10.59 9.91
C SER A 321 -1.46 9.77 9.65
N GLU A 322 -2.61 10.32 9.99
CA GLU A 322 -3.90 9.69 9.71
C GLU A 322 -4.22 9.73 8.21
N ALA A 323 -3.90 10.82 7.54
CA ALA A 323 -4.01 10.93 6.08
C ALA A 323 -3.11 9.93 5.36
N ALA A 324 -1.88 9.71 5.85
CA ALA A 324 -0.95 8.70 5.33
C ALA A 324 -1.50 7.28 5.51
N ARG A 325 -2.09 6.97 6.67
CA ARG A 325 -2.75 5.70 6.94
C ARG A 325 -3.86 5.42 5.93
N ILE A 326 -4.76 6.38 5.74
CA ILE A 326 -5.92 6.22 4.84
C ILE A 326 -5.47 6.06 3.38
N ARG A 327 -4.45 6.79 2.93
CA ARG A 327 -3.86 6.58 1.60
C ARG A 327 -3.33 5.16 1.45
N THR A 328 -2.56 4.68 2.44
CA THR A 328 -2.01 3.33 2.43
C THR A 328 -3.11 2.28 2.34
N GLU A 329 -4.14 2.37 3.16
CA GLU A 329 -5.29 1.47 3.11
C GLU A 329 -6.02 1.54 1.76
N SER A 330 -6.24 2.75 1.24
CA SER A 330 -6.87 2.95 -0.08
C SER A 330 -6.07 2.30 -1.21
N ASN A 331 -4.74 2.38 -1.18
CA ASN A 331 -3.85 1.82 -2.20
C ASN A 331 -3.70 0.30 -2.08
N LEU A 332 -3.86 -0.27 -0.90
CA LEU A 332 -3.74 -1.72 -0.69
C LEU A 332 -5.03 -2.48 -1.04
N TYR A 333 -6.19 -1.95 -0.68
CA TYR A 333 -7.47 -2.66 -0.84
C TYR A 333 -8.68 -1.78 -1.17
N GLY A 334 -8.49 -0.47 -1.37
CA GLY A 334 -9.54 0.50 -1.68
C GLY A 334 -9.50 1.02 -3.12
N LYS A 335 -10.09 2.20 -3.31
CA LYS A 335 -10.17 2.87 -4.62
C LYS A 335 -8.81 3.22 -5.22
N GLY A 336 -7.83 3.57 -4.40
CA GLY A 336 -6.48 3.89 -4.85
C GLY A 336 -5.83 2.73 -5.60
N LYS A 337 -5.99 1.49 -5.09
CA LYS A 337 -5.56 0.27 -5.77
C LYS A 337 -6.11 0.17 -7.20
N THR A 338 -7.43 0.28 -7.35
CA THR A 338 -8.10 0.17 -8.65
C THR A 338 -7.58 1.21 -9.65
N ILE A 339 -7.32 2.43 -9.18
CA ILE A 339 -6.81 3.51 -10.03
C ILE A 339 -5.35 3.26 -10.41
N ILE A 340 -4.51 2.82 -9.48
CA ILE A 340 -3.09 2.50 -9.74
C ILE A 340 -3.01 1.38 -10.79
N ASP A 341 -3.78 0.29 -10.63
CA ASP A 341 -3.77 -0.83 -11.56
C ASP A 341 -4.25 -0.41 -12.96
N ARG A 342 -5.37 0.34 -13.03
CA ARG A 342 -5.89 0.88 -14.29
C ARG A 342 -4.94 1.88 -14.95
N SER A 343 -4.16 2.64 -14.17
CA SER A 343 -3.17 3.58 -14.69
C SER A 343 -2.09 2.88 -15.49
N LYS A 344 -1.55 1.76 -14.98
CA LYS A 344 -0.54 0.96 -15.70
C LYS A 344 -1.08 0.49 -17.06
N GLU A 345 -2.32 -0.06 -17.07
CA GLU A 345 -2.96 -0.54 -18.31
C GLU A 345 -3.17 0.60 -19.32
N LEU A 346 -3.67 1.74 -18.87
CA LEU A 346 -3.89 2.89 -19.75
C LEU A 346 -2.59 3.48 -20.27
N CYS A 347 -1.54 3.62 -19.45
CA CYS A 347 -0.23 4.09 -19.90
C CYS A 347 0.38 3.17 -20.96
N LEU A 348 0.27 1.84 -20.79
CA LEU A 348 0.73 0.86 -21.78
C LEU A 348 -0.07 0.91 -23.09
N SER A 349 -1.30 1.40 -23.08
CA SER A 349 -2.17 1.51 -24.27
C SER A 349 -1.91 2.74 -25.12
N ILE A 350 -1.08 3.68 -24.70
CA ILE A 350 -0.70 4.87 -25.47
C ILE A 350 0.18 4.41 -26.66
N ARG A 351 -0.27 4.70 -27.87
CA ARG A 351 0.43 4.38 -29.14
C ARG A 351 0.96 5.64 -29.79
#